data_1f6df014bc96ad60cc80257e44d7a6d1
#
_entry.id   1f6df014bc96ad60cc80257e44d7a6d1
#
_cell.length_a   1.000
_cell.length_b   1.000
_cell.length_c   1.000
_cell.angle_alpha   90.00
_cell.angle_beta   90.00
_cell.angle_gamma   90.00
#
_symmetry.space_group_name_H-M   'P 1'
#
loop_
_entity.id
_entity.type
_entity.pdbx_description
1 polymer ?
#
loop_
_entity_poly.entity_id
_entity_poly.type
_entity_poly.pdbx_seq_one_letter_code
_entity_poly.pdbx_strand_id
1 'polypeptide(L)'
;MENSEQKNNDNLNDRLLKTRSLLISGEINKDMADKFIKDILVLENESNLPVKVFINSPGGDVDAGYAIYDIIRFVTCPVTIIGTGLVASAASLILLAVDAQNRIGLPNSSYLIHQPLSKMRGNATEIEIHAQQLEKIKAKINKVISEATGQSLEKVSKDTDRDYWLDAQQAVEYGLISRIITNRKEIE
;
A
#
# COMPACT_ATOMS: atom_id res chain seq x y z
N MET A 1 -16.89 29.21 -2.13
CA MET A 1 -16.71 28.16 -1.08
C MET A 1 -15.60 27.17 -1.45
N GLU A 2 -15.53 26.64 -2.67
CA GLU A 2 -14.45 25.71 -3.10
C GLU A 2 -13.01 26.22 -2.87
N ASN A 3 -12.76 27.51 -3.11
CA ASN A 3 -11.40 28.08 -2.94
C ASN A 3 -10.90 28.18 -1.48
N SER A 4 -11.79 28.17 -0.49
CA SER A 4 -11.41 28.21 0.94
C SER A 4 -11.14 26.80 1.50
N GLU A 5 -11.84 25.81 1.02
CA GLU A 5 -11.63 24.41 1.41
C GLU A 5 -10.32 23.85 0.82
N GLN A 6 -10.01 24.22 -0.43
CA GLN A 6 -8.75 23.84 -1.08
C GLN A 6 -7.53 24.45 -0.39
N LYS A 7 -7.58 25.75 -0.04
CA LYS A 7 -6.51 26.41 0.73
C LYS A 7 -6.31 25.83 2.14
N ASN A 8 -7.39 25.37 2.79
CA ASN A 8 -7.28 24.72 4.11
C ASN A 8 -6.68 23.31 4.00
N ASN A 9 -7.01 22.55 2.96
CA ASN A 9 -6.42 21.23 2.73
C ASN A 9 -4.92 21.31 2.39
N ASP A 10 -4.51 22.26 1.54
CA ASP A 10 -3.10 22.49 1.22
C ASP A 10 -2.29 22.80 2.50
N ASN A 11 -2.84 23.61 3.42
CA ASN A 11 -2.18 23.92 4.69
C ASN A 11 -2.06 22.70 5.62
N LEU A 12 -3.05 21.81 5.64
CA LEU A 12 -2.99 20.57 6.45
C LEU A 12 -1.99 19.57 5.90
N ASN A 13 -1.94 19.39 4.58
CA ASN A 13 -0.95 18.54 3.94
C ASN A 13 0.49 19.04 4.19
N ASP A 14 0.75 20.35 4.05
CA ASP A 14 2.05 20.95 4.33
C ASP A 14 2.46 20.74 5.80
N ARG A 15 1.52 20.85 6.72
CA ARG A 15 1.77 20.59 8.14
C ARG A 15 2.07 19.13 8.42
N LEU A 16 1.39 18.21 7.71
CA LEU A 16 1.63 16.77 7.82
C LEU A 16 3.04 16.43 7.30
N LEU A 17 3.43 16.97 6.14
CA LEU A 17 4.77 16.81 5.56
C LEU A 17 5.87 17.28 6.53
N LYS A 18 5.69 18.41 7.22
CA LYS A 18 6.64 18.88 8.25
C LYS A 18 6.84 17.89 9.40
N THR A 19 5.89 17.00 9.64
CA THR A 19 6.03 15.89 10.61
C THR A 19 6.60 14.62 9.97
N ARG A 20 7.04 14.69 8.74
CA ARG A 20 7.51 13.55 7.91
C ARG A 20 6.51 12.40 7.88
N SER A 21 5.25 12.77 7.76
CA SER A 21 4.14 11.81 7.70
C SER A 21 3.39 11.96 6.39
N LEU A 22 3.13 10.86 5.71
CA LEU A 22 2.37 10.74 4.47
C LEU A 22 1.09 9.95 4.72
N LEU A 23 0.04 10.28 3.98
CA LEU A 23 -1.26 9.60 4.07
C LEU A 23 -1.65 9.04 2.70
N ILE A 24 -1.92 7.74 2.65
CA ILE A 24 -2.58 7.07 1.53
C ILE A 24 -4.01 6.75 1.98
N SER A 25 -4.97 7.53 1.49
CA SER A 25 -6.38 7.41 1.89
C SER A 25 -7.31 7.46 0.68
N GLY A 26 -8.29 6.55 0.65
CA GLY A 26 -9.20 6.41 -0.48
C GLY A 26 -8.64 5.52 -1.60
N GLU A 27 -9.23 5.61 -2.80
CA GLU A 27 -8.87 4.79 -3.95
C GLU A 27 -7.48 5.13 -4.50
N ILE A 28 -6.64 4.12 -4.70
CA ILE A 28 -5.32 4.27 -5.31
C ILE A 28 -5.48 4.48 -6.81
N ASN A 29 -4.99 5.62 -7.31
CA ASN A 29 -4.99 6.00 -8.69
C ASN A 29 -3.70 6.75 -9.06
N LYS A 30 -3.57 7.13 -10.32
CA LYS A 30 -2.40 7.83 -10.83
C LYS A 30 -2.13 9.15 -10.10
N ASP A 31 -3.17 9.95 -9.83
CA ASP A 31 -2.99 11.26 -9.18
C ASP A 31 -2.45 11.11 -7.75
N MET A 32 -2.95 10.11 -7.01
CA MET A 32 -2.43 9.77 -5.69
C MET A 32 -0.97 9.31 -5.77
N ALA A 33 -0.63 8.46 -6.73
CA ALA A 33 0.74 7.98 -6.91
C ALA A 33 1.70 9.13 -7.27
N ASP A 34 1.31 9.99 -8.22
CA ASP A 34 2.12 11.16 -8.62
C ASP A 34 2.34 12.12 -7.44
N LYS A 35 1.31 12.35 -6.61
CA LYS A 35 1.44 13.17 -5.40
C LYS A 35 2.37 12.52 -4.38
N PHE A 36 2.16 11.25 -4.06
CA PHE A 36 2.97 10.51 -3.10
C PHE A 36 4.46 10.49 -3.48
N ILE A 37 4.75 10.24 -4.76
CA ILE A 37 6.13 10.24 -5.29
C ILE A 37 6.79 11.59 -5.07
N LYS A 38 6.10 12.70 -5.38
CA LYS A 38 6.62 14.06 -5.16
C LYS A 38 6.88 14.32 -3.68
N ASP A 39 5.93 13.98 -2.83
CA ASP A 39 6.00 14.22 -1.39
C ASP A 39 7.19 13.46 -0.75
N ILE A 40 7.37 12.17 -1.08
CA ILE A 40 8.45 11.36 -0.49
C ILE A 40 9.83 11.80 -0.99
N LEU A 41 9.96 12.19 -2.26
CA LEU A 41 11.22 12.71 -2.82
C LEU A 41 11.61 14.06 -2.20
N VAL A 42 10.65 14.93 -1.92
CA VAL A 42 10.89 16.19 -1.20
C VAL A 42 11.38 15.89 0.22
N LEU A 43 10.70 14.98 0.95
CA LEU A 43 11.11 14.60 2.29
C LEU A 43 12.51 13.95 2.32
N GLU A 44 12.85 13.11 1.36
CA GLU A 44 14.18 12.51 1.24
C GLU A 44 15.26 13.58 1.01
N ASN A 45 15.00 14.54 0.11
CA ASN A 45 15.95 15.62 -0.20
C ASN A 45 16.17 16.57 1.01
N GLU A 46 15.16 16.73 1.88
CA GLU A 46 15.30 17.56 3.08
C GLU A 46 16.18 16.91 4.16
N SER A 47 16.03 15.61 4.38
CA SER A 47 16.84 14.87 5.36
C SER A 47 16.64 13.36 5.26
N ASN A 48 17.58 12.58 5.79
CA ASN A 48 17.47 11.12 5.91
C ASN A 48 16.73 10.64 7.18
N LEU A 49 15.94 11.51 7.82
CA LEU A 49 15.15 11.14 8.98
C LEU A 49 13.98 10.21 8.56
N PRO A 50 13.47 9.35 9.48
CA PRO A 50 12.40 8.43 9.17
C PRO A 50 11.12 9.10 8.65
N VAL A 51 10.47 8.47 7.68
CA VAL A 51 9.15 8.84 7.14
C VAL A 51 8.10 7.83 7.63
N LYS A 52 6.94 8.33 8.04
CA LYS A 52 5.79 7.51 8.45
C LYS A 52 4.71 7.58 7.38
N VAL A 53 4.23 6.44 6.90
CA VAL A 53 3.17 6.34 5.91
C VAL A 53 1.95 5.68 6.54
N PHE A 54 0.84 6.39 6.60
CA PHE A 54 -0.43 5.87 7.10
C PHE A 54 -1.30 5.44 5.93
N ILE A 55 -1.82 4.20 5.96
CA ILE A 55 -2.66 3.65 4.90
C ILE A 55 -4.07 3.37 5.42
N ASN A 56 -5.07 3.94 4.73
CA ASN A 56 -6.49 3.62 4.87
C ASN A 56 -7.13 3.63 3.48
N SER A 57 -7.07 2.51 2.77
CA SER A 57 -7.43 2.46 1.35
C SER A 57 -8.06 1.12 0.96
N PRO A 58 -9.11 1.12 0.13
CA PRO A 58 -9.68 -0.08 -0.45
C PRO A 58 -8.80 -0.67 -1.58
N GLY A 59 -7.68 -0.04 -1.92
CA GLY A 59 -6.88 -0.35 -3.09
C GLY A 59 -7.30 0.47 -4.31
N GLY A 60 -7.10 -0.07 -5.49
CA GLY A 60 -7.39 0.60 -6.76
C GLY A 60 -6.47 0.12 -7.87
N ASP A 61 -5.93 1.05 -8.66
CA ASP A 61 -5.06 0.76 -9.80
C ASP A 61 -3.75 0.08 -9.36
N VAL A 62 -3.45 -1.06 -10.00
CA VAL A 62 -2.28 -1.88 -9.66
C VAL A 62 -0.97 -1.21 -10.06
N ASP A 63 -0.94 -0.52 -11.21
CA ASP A 63 0.28 0.16 -11.68
C ASP A 63 0.59 1.38 -10.80
N ALA A 64 -0.43 2.13 -10.39
CA ALA A 64 -0.29 3.20 -9.40
C ALA A 64 0.18 2.64 -8.03
N GLY A 65 -0.34 1.49 -7.62
CA GLY A 65 0.13 0.76 -6.43
C GLY A 65 1.61 0.38 -6.52
N TYR A 66 2.06 -0.16 -7.65
CA TYR A 66 3.47 -0.47 -7.88
C TYR A 66 4.34 0.78 -7.95
N ALA A 67 3.87 1.88 -8.53
CA ALA A 67 4.62 3.13 -8.55
C ALA A 67 4.93 3.64 -7.13
N ILE A 68 3.94 3.54 -6.22
CA ILE A 68 4.13 3.86 -4.79
C ILE A 68 5.04 2.83 -4.11
N TYR A 69 4.83 1.54 -4.36
CA TYR A 69 5.67 0.46 -3.82
C TYR A 69 7.14 0.65 -4.19
N ASP A 70 7.41 0.86 -5.47
CA ASP A 70 8.77 0.98 -5.98
C ASP A 70 9.46 2.24 -5.46
N ILE A 71 8.79 3.40 -5.38
CA ILE A 71 9.41 4.62 -4.86
C ILE A 71 9.72 4.51 -3.36
N ILE A 72 8.90 3.84 -2.55
CA ILE A 72 9.20 3.57 -1.15
C ILE A 72 10.47 2.72 -1.00
N ARG A 73 10.68 1.76 -1.89
CA ARG A 73 11.89 0.93 -1.90
C ARG A 73 13.13 1.63 -2.47
N PHE A 74 12.91 2.63 -3.31
CA PHE A 74 13.97 3.39 -3.97
C PHE A 74 14.62 4.42 -3.06
N VAL A 75 13.83 5.11 -2.22
CA VAL A 75 14.35 6.13 -1.30
C VAL A 75 15.26 5.53 -0.24
N THR A 76 16.22 6.32 0.21
CA THR A 76 17.23 5.90 1.20
C THR A 76 16.82 6.17 2.64
N CYS A 77 15.88 7.11 2.85
CA CYS A 77 15.37 7.40 4.18
C CYS A 77 14.53 6.22 4.73
N PRO A 78 14.64 5.90 6.03
CA PRO A 78 13.84 4.83 6.63
C PRO A 78 12.34 5.11 6.51
N VAL A 79 11.56 4.13 6.07
CA VAL A 79 10.10 4.25 5.95
C VAL A 79 9.42 3.23 6.87
N THR A 80 8.45 3.69 7.64
CA THR A 80 7.55 2.84 8.44
C THR A 80 6.13 3.01 7.92
N ILE A 81 5.45 1.90 7.66
CA ILE A 81 4.07 1.91 7.18
C ILE A 81 3.12 1.44 8.28
N ILE A 82 2.07 2.23 8.51
CA ILE A 82 1.07 2.00 9.53
C ILE A 82 -0.30 1.77 8.86
N GLY A 83 -0.80 0.53 8.93
CA GLY A 83 -2.15 0.19 8.49
C GLY A 83 -3.21 0.73 9.46
N THR A 84 -4.17 1.48 8.93
CA THR A 84 -5.29 2.05 9.69
C THR A 84 -6.60 1.74 8.99
N GLY A 85 -7.67 1.44 9.71
CA GLY A 85 -8.97 1.15 9.11
C GLY A 85 -8.89 0.01 8.10
N LEU A 86 -8.88 0.31 6.81
CA LEU A 86 -8.83 -0.68 5.72
C LEU A 86 -7.52 -0.62 4.94
N VAL A 87 -6.86 -1.77 4.76
CA VAL A 87 -5.69 -1.94 3.88
C VAL A 87 -5.98 -3.09 2.92
N ALA A 88 -6.49 -2.77 1.72
CA ALA A 88 -7.01 -3.78 0.82
C ALA A 88 -6.39 -3.72 -0.59
N SER A 89 -6.24 -4.89 -1.24
CA SER A 89 -5.86 -5.01 -2.64
C SER A 89 -4.51 -4.31 -2.93
N ALA A 90 -4.44 -3.33 -3.84
CA ALA A 90 -3.23 -2.57 -4.12
C ALA A 90 -2.64 -1.85 -2.89
N ALA A 91 -3.45 -1.51 -1.87
CA ALA A 91 -2.95 -0.96 -0.61
C ALA A 91 -2.17 -2.00 0.21
N SER A 92 -2.59 -3.27 0.18
CA SER A 92 -1.83 -4.37 0.79
C SER A 92 -0.48 -4.58 0.10
N LEU A 93 -0.40 -4.37 -1.22
CA LEU A 93 0.87 -4.39 -1.95
C LEU A 93 1.81 -3.28 -1.46
N ILE A 94 1.29 -2.04 -1.32
CA ILE A 94 2.10 -0.90 -0.82
C ILE A 94 2.60 -1.16 0.60
N LEU A 95 1.79 -1.75 1.48
CA LEU A 95 2.20 -2.14 2.84
C LEU A 95 3.47 -3.01 2.83
N LEU A 96 3.62 -3.86 1.83
CA LEU A 96 4.74 -4.79 1.69
C LEU A 96 6.02 -4.14 1.10
N ALA A 97 6.01 -2.84 0.83
CA ALA A 97 7.17 -2.15 0.29
C ALA A 97 8.34 -1.99 1.28
N VAL A 98 8.11 -2.20 2.57
CA VAL A 98 9.12 -2.09 3.63
C VAL A 98 9.37 -3.45 4.30
N ASP A 99 10.48 -3.56 5.02
CA ASP A 99 10.81 -4.74 5.80
C ASP A 99 9.75 -5.04 6.86
N ALA A 100 9.63 -6.31 7.25
CA ALA A 100 8.60 -6.79 8.16
C ALA A 100 8.48 -5.94 9.44
N GLN A 101 9.60 -5.60 10.07
CA GLN A 101 9.64 -4.79 11.30
C GLN A 101 9.04 -3.40 11.18
N ASN A 102 8.98 -2.87 9.96
CA ASN A 102 8.47 -1.54 9.62
C ASN A 102 7.01 -1.55 9.14
N ARG A 103 6.35 -2.71 9.17
CA ARG A 103 4.94 -2.90 8.85
C ARG A 103 4.15 -3.04 10.15
N ILE A 104 3.31 -2.07 10.44
CA ILE A 104 2.61 -1.95 11.73
C ILE A 104 1.11 -1.81 11.47
N GLY A 105 0.27 -2.31 12.36
CA GLY A 105 -1.18 -2.13 12.30
C GLY A 105 -1.74 -1.45 13.54
N LEU A 106 -2.88 -0.78 13.39
CA LEU A 106 -3.71 -0.35 14.52
C LEU A 106 -4.72 -1.45 14.90
N PRO A 107 -5.26 -1.47 16.14
CA PRO A 107 -6.05 -2.60 16.63
C PRO A 107 -7.30 -2.96 15.81
N ASN A 108 -7.93 -1.97 15.18
CA ASN A 108 -9.15 -2.16 14.39
C ASN A 108 -8.88 -2.13 12.88
N SER A 109 -7.62 -2.29 12.45
CA SER A 109 -7.30 -2.38 11.03
C SER A 109 -7.71 -3.73 10.45
N SER A 110 -8.19 -3.71 9.21
CA SER A 110 -8.56 -4.89 8.44
C SER A 110 -7.74 -4.94 7.16
N TYR A 111 -7.41 -6.14 6.73
CA TYR A 111 -6.55 -6.39 5.57
C TYR A 111 -7.27 -7.30 4.59
N LEU A 112 -7.08 -7.03 3.30
CA LEU A 112 -7.58 -7.87 2.23
C LEU A 112 -6.49 -8.09 1.19
N ILE A 113 -6.19 -9.36 0.91
CA ILE A 113 -5.39 -9.78 -0.23
C ILE A 113 -6.26 -10.59 -1.19
N HIS A 114 -6.09 -10.35 -2.48
CA HIS A 114 -6.78 -11.08 -3.54
C HIS A 114 -6.06 -10.92 -4.88
N GLN A 115 -6.42 -11.75 -5.85
CA GLN A 115 -5.93 -11.62 -7.22
C GLN A 115 -6.42 -10.31 -7.88
N PRO A 116 -5.69 -9.78 -8.89
CA PRO A 116 -6.10 -8.56 -9.57
C PRO A 116 -7.43 -8.76 -10.31
N LEU A 117 -8.27 -7.72 -10.27
CA LEU A 117 -9.54 -7.69 -10.99
C LEU A 117 -9.40 -6.82 -12.24
N SER A 118 -10.00 -7.25 -13.35
CA SER A 118 -10.07 -6.46 -14.57
C SER A 118 -11.39 -6.64 -15.29
N LYS A 119 -11.79 -5.59 -16.00
CA LYS A 119 -12.92 -5.65 -16.97
C LYS A 119 -12.38 -5.34 -18.34
N MET A 120 -12.66 -6.21 -19.33
CA MET A 120 -12.17 -6.05 -20.68
C MET A 120 -13.28 -6.26 -21.71
N ARG A 121 -13.18 -5.49 -22.79
CA ARG A 121 -13.95 -5.69 -24.04
C ARG A 121 -12.98 -5.59 -25.20
N GLY A 122 -13.13 -6.47 -26.18
CA GLY A 122 -12.30 -6.50 -27.38
C GLY A 122 -12.63 -7.71 -28.25
N ASN A 123 -11.86 -7.89 -29.32
CA ASN A 123 -11.90 -9.13 -30.09
C ASN A 123 -11.19 -10.28 -29.32
N ALA A 124 -11.31 -11.52 -29.82
CA ALA A 124 -10.78 -12.70 -29.12
C ALA A 124 -9.28 -12.60 -28.84
N THR A 125 -8.50 -12.13 -29.81
CA THR A 125 -7.04 -11.97 -29.66
C THR A 125 -6.68 -10.94 -28.60
N GLU A 126 -7.36 -9.80 -28.55
CA GLU A 126 -7.14 -8.76 -27.52
C GLU A 126 -7.48 -9.28 -26.11
N ILE A 127 -8.58 -10.04 -26.00
CA ILE A 127 -8.99 -10.66 -24.72
C ILE A 127 -7.92 -11.67 -24.26
N GLU A 128 -7.38 -12.48 -25.15
CA GLU A 128 -6.32 -13.45 -24.84
C GLU A 128 -5.04 -12.74 -24.37
N ILE A 129 -4.58 -11.72 -25.08
CA ILE A 129 -3.41 -10.93 -24.70
C ILE A 129 -3.60 -10.31 -23.30
N HIS A 130 -4.78 -9.78 -23.03
CA HIS A 130 -5.07 -9.17 -21.73
C HIS A 130 -5.13 -10.21 -20.60
N ALA A 131 -5.74 -11.37 -20.85
CA ALA A 131 -5.76 -12.46 -19.88
C ALA A 131 -4.34 -12.93 -19.52
N GLN A 132 -3.46 -13.07 -20.50
CA GLN A 132 -2.06 -13.40 -20.27
C GLN A 132 -1.33 -12.32 -19.43
N GLN A 133 -1.64 -11.04 -19.65
CA GLN A 133 -1.08 -9.95 -18.87
C GLN A 133 -1.59 -9.98 -17.42
N LEU A 134 -2.88 -10.26 -17.24
CA LEU A 134 -3.48 -10.36 -15.90
C LEU A 134 -2.87 -11.53 -15.10
N GLU A 135 -2.60 -12.66 -15.72
CA GLU A 135 -1.91 -13.79 -15.10
C GLU A 135 -0.47 -13.44 -14.68
N LYS A 136 0.26 -12.66 -15.48
CA LYS A 136 1.60 -12.17 -15.11
C LYS A 136 1.53 -11.24 -13.89
N ILE A 137 0.55 -10.34 -13.84
CA ILE A 137 0.34 -9.44 -12.70
C ILE A 137 -0.02 -10.25 -11.45
N LYS A 138 -0.92 -11.24 -11.55
CA LYS A 138 -1.28 -12.16 -10.48
C LYS A 138 -0.04 -12.88 -9.92
N ALA A 139 0.77 -13.46 -10.80
CA ALA A 139 1.99 -14.16 -10.41
C ALA A 139 2.99 -13.19 -9.70
N LYS A 140 3.15 -11.97 -10.20
CA LYS A 140 4.02 -10.95 -9.60
C LYS A 140 3.54 -10.56 -8.19
N ILE A 141 2.24 -10.30 -8.01
CA ILE A 141 1.65 -9.96 -6.71
C ILE A 141 1.83 -11.10 -5.71
N ASN A 142 1.51 -12.33 -6.11
CA ASN A 142 1.64 -13.51 -5.24
C ASN A 142 3.10 -13.72 -4.80
N LYS A 143 4.04 -13.50 -5.70
CA LYS A 143 5.47 -13.57 -5.38
C LYS A 143 5.84 -12.51 -4.34
N VAL A 144 5.42 -11.25 -4.50
CA VAL A 144 5.68 -10.18 -3.54
C VAL A 144 5.11 -10.53 -2.16
N ILE A 145 3.86 -11.02 -2.09
CA ILE A 145 3.24 -11.43 -0.83
C ILE A 145 4.02 -12.59 -0.19
N SER A 146 4.36 -13.61 -0.97
CA SER A 146 5.11 -14.78 -0.48
C SER A 146 6.47 -14.38 0.10
N GLU A 147 7.26 -13.59 -0.63
CA GLU A 147 8.58 -13.12 -0.20
C GLU A 147 8.51 -12.22 1.04
N ALA A 148 7.51 -11.34 1.10
CA ALA A 148 7.37 -10.39 2.18
C ALA A 148 6.82 -11.01 3.48
N THR A 149 5.97 -12.05 3.38
CA THR A 149 5.28 -12.66 4.53
C THR A 149 5.94 -13.95 5.00
N GLY A 150 6.80 -14.57 4.18
CA GLY A 150 7.37 -15.90 4.44
C GLY A 150 6.39 -17.06 4.19
N GLN A 151 5.18 -16.79 3.71
CA GLN A 151 4.24 -17.84 3.30
C GLN A 151 4.70 -18.50 2.00
N SER A 152 4.40 -19.79 1.82
CA SER A 152 4.69 -20.47 0.54
C SER A 152 3.89 -19.86 -0.60
N LEU A 153 4.47 -19.84 -1.80
CA LEU A 153 3.80 -19.32 -2.99
C LEU A 153 2.50 -20.09 -3.29
N GLU A 154 2.48 -21.40 -3.02
CA GLU A 154 1.29 -22.23 -3.16
C GLU A 154 0.15 -21.77 -2.23
N LYS A 155 0.47 -21.53 -0.96
CA LYS A 155 -0.51 -21.02 0.02
C LYS A 155 -1.02 -19.64 -0.38
N VAL A 156 -0.12 -18.72 -0.75
CA VAL A 156 -0.51 -17.38 -1.20
C VAL A 156 -1.40 -17.46 -2.44
N SER A 157 -1.07 -18.29 -3.43
CA SER A 157 -1.87 -18.46 -4.64
C SER A 157 -3.27 -18.99 -4.36
N LYS A 158 -3.41 -19.86 -3.35
CA LYS A 158 -4.71 -20.37 -2.90
C LYS A 158 -5.51 -19.30 -2.16
N ASP A 159 -4.86 -18.58 -1.24
CA ASP A 159 -5.52 -17.58 -0.40
C ASP A 159 -6.00 -16.38 -1.24
N THR A 160 -5.18 -15.93 -2.21
CA THR A 160 -5.51 -14.78 -3.09
C THR A 160 -6.46 -15.12 -4.24
N ASP A 161 -6.83 -16.38 -4.45
CA ASP A 161 -7.77 -16.75 -5.53
C ASP A 161 -9.15 -16.10 -5.36
N ARG A 162 -9.53 -15.80 -4.14
CA ARG A 162 -10.71 -15.03 -3.75
C ARG A 162 -10.33 -14.00 -2.70
N ASP A 163 -11.30 -13.20 -2.26
CA ASP A 163 -11.12 -12.24 -1.19
C ASP A 163 -10.70 -12.95 0.10
N TYR A 164 -9.49 -12.70 0.55
CA TYR A 164 -8.94 -13.24 1.78
C TYR A 164 -8.79 -12.13 2.81
N TRP A 165 -9.75 -12.08 3.73
CA TRP A 165 -9.85 -11.08 4.77
C TRP A 165 -9.10 -11.49 6.04
N LEU A 166 -8.41 -10.53 6.64
CA LEU A 166 -7.71 -10.70 7.91
C LEU A 166 -8.00 -9.49 8.80
N ASP A 167 -8.26 -9.75 10.08
CA ASP A 167 -8.15 -8.73 11.13
C ASP A 167 -6.68 -8.43 11.46
N ALA A 168 -6.45 -7.48 12.38
CA ALA A 168 -5.09 -7.06 12.72
C ALA A 168 -4.26 -8.21 13.32
N GLN A 169 -4.85 -9.08 14.14
CA GLN A 169 -4.14 -10.20 14.75
C GLN A 169 -3.80 -11.27 13.71
N GLN A 170 -4.74 -11.61 12.84
CA GLN A 170 -4.53 -12.53 11.73
C GLN A 170 -3.49 -12.01 10.75
N ALA A 171 -3.43 -10.68 10.53
CA ALA A 171 -2.42 -10.04 9.69
C ALA A 171 -1.00 -10.16 10.28
N VAL A 172 -0.86 -10.14 11.60
CA VAL A 172 0.42 -10.45 12.28
C VAL A 172 0.79 -11.92 12.06
N GLU A 173 -0.13 -12.84 12.27
CA GLU A 173 0.10 -14.29 12.12
C GLU A 173 0.43 -14.67 10.67
N TYR A 174 -0.19 -14.00 9.71
CA TYR A 174 0.09 -14.18 8.29
C TYR A 174 1.43 -13.60 7.86
N GLY A 175 1.94 -12.58 8.57
CA GLY A 175 3.19 -11.88 8.27
C GLY A 175 2.99 -10.62 7.42
N LEU A 176 1.77 -10.14 7.24
CA LEU A 176 1.51 -8.85 6.57
C LEU A 176 2.04 -7.68 7.39
N ILE A 177 1.84 -7.71 8.69
CA ILE A 177 2.37 -6.74 9.65
C ILE A 177 3.17 -7.46 10.74
N SER A 178 4.07 -6.73 11.42
CA SER A 178 4.91 -7.29 12.49
C SER A 178 4.29 -7.20 13.87
N ARG A 179 3.49 -6.15 14.11
CA ARG A 179 2.86 -5.90 15.41
C ARG A 179 1.69 -4.95 15.31
N ILE A 180 0.88 -4.94 16.34
CA ILE A 180 -0.22 -4.00 16.56
C ILE A 180 0.23 -3.01 17.62
N ILE A 181 0.01 -1.71 17.37
CA ILE A 181 0.29 -0.64 18.31
C ILE A 181 -1.00 0.11 18.67
N THR A 182 -1.05 0.63 19.87
CA THR A 182 -2.20 1.41 20.39
C THR A 182 -1.86 2.87 20.63
N ASN A 183 -0.56 3.18 20.68
CA ASN A 183 -0.09 4.51 21.06
C ASN A 183 1.04 4.97 20.12
N ARG A 184 1.03 6.26 19.77
CA ARG A 184 2.06 6.88 18.91
C ARG A 184 3.48 6.74 19.48
N LYS A 185 3.64 6.73 20.81
CA LYS A 185 4.94 6.55 21.47
C LYS A 185 5.64 5.23 21.15
N GLU A 186 4.90 4.25 20.65
CA GLU A 186 5.45 2.93 20.26
C GLU A 186 6.21 2.98 18.92
N ILE A 187 6.16 4.12 18.21
CA ILE A 187 6.84 4.35 16.92
C ILE A 187 7.71 5.63 16.93
N GLU A 188 7.96 6.21 18.08
CA GLU A 188 8.88 7.35 18.30
C GLU A 188 10.29 6.89 18.62
#